data_014cc2111a623ab1b19c41c9d8948c48
#
_entry.id   014cc2111a623ab1b19c41c9d8948c48
#
_cell.length_a   1.000
_cell.length_b   1.000
_cell.length_c   1.000
_cell.angle_alpha   90.00
_cell.angle_beta   90.00
_cell.angle_gamma   90.00
#
_symmetry.space_group_name_H-M   'P 1'
#
loop_
_entity.id
_entity.type
_entity.pdbx_description
1 polymer ?
#
loop_
_entity_poly.entity_id
_entity_poly.type
_entity_poly.pdbx_seq_one_letter_code
_entity_poly.pdbx_strand_id
1 'polypeptide(L)'
;MKFLAPMLGLAAVFTPFAQATRHTQSYSFEPENAKTVWKGDIPILFNLNETQAGSWGGSYWITSYVTTTENEQYFLVSHVLTTPSVSLFRASRLNLGNLEYAQFVEVGNLTSDRDSLDLKIGQHGFQALSDDNLSKTRAFSKHKNVNFDLTYEATTQALPNAGSGRFQFGPGTTWEWALPSCKTDGHLVKANGAKATIDPKKSFTWYDRQGGDNPQTPGNWTWFQLHVPSTSYKLSIWTIDDEKTGQFNRFATVRGDGEELQVLPVTFKPDYTRTFQSHASSKIVYPLDWDLVVAGFGSFRISSVKADQEMVGTSSLETAYEGFVTYTGRVGGKKVDGFGIVEIFSKQSYFE
;
A
#
# COMPACT_ATOMS: atom_id res chain seq x y z
N MET A 1 52.45 31.79 53.45
CA MET A 1 51.49 30.76 53.08
C MET A 1 50.57 31.34 51.96
N LYS A 2 50.77 30.94 50.72
CA LYS A 2 49.93 31.41 49.59
C LYS A 2 49.08 30.20 49.19
N PHE A 3 47.75 30.37 49.28
CA PHE A 3 46.75 29.40 48.81
C PHE A 3 46.52 29.61 47.31
N LEU A 4 46.82 28.60 46.49
CA LEU A 4 46.36 28.52 45.10
C LEU A 4 45.00 27.83 45.10
N ALA A 5 43.98 28.46 44.49
CA ALA A 5 42.69 27.88 44.18
C ALA A 5 42.75 27.23 42.79
N PRO A 6 42.18 26.03 42.59
CA PRO A 6 42.10 25.41 41.25
C PRO A 6 40.91 25.99 40.48
N MET A 7 41.17 26.47 39.25
CA MET A 7 40.14 26.74 38.24
C MET A 7 39.59 25.43 37.70
N LEU A 8 38.31 25.16 37.91
CA LEU A 8 37.57 24.14 37.18
C LEU A 8 37.17 24.69 35.81
N GLY A 9 37.78 24.19 34.77
CA GLY A 9 37.34 24.42 33.38
C GLY A 9 36.09 23.60 33.05
N LEU A 10 34.99 24.27 32.79
CA LEU A 10 33.78 23.63 32.20
C LEU A 10 34.06 23.32 30.73
N ALA A 11 34.25 22.05 30.39
CA ALA A 11 34.25 21.60 29.01
C ALA A 11 32.82 21.48 28.55
N ALA A 12 32.39 22.36 27.66
CA ALA A 12 31.12 22.25 26.95
C ALA A 12 31.21 21.08 25.95
N VAL A 13 30.50 20.02 26.24
CA VAL A 13 30.30 18.89 25.31
C VAL A 13 29.32 19.34 24.26
N PHE A 14 29.82 19.73 23.10
CA PHE A 14 29.00 19.89 21.89
C PHE A 14 28.62 18.49 21.39
N THR A 15 27.37 18.06 21.63
CA THR A 15 26.77 16.94 20.92
C THR A 15 26.52 17.40 19.47
N PRO A 16 27.08 16.71 18.45
CA PRO A 16 26.75 17.04 17.08
C PRO A 16 25.27 16.72 16.85
N PHE A 17 24.49 17.71 16.46
CA PHE A 17 23.18 17.45 15.86
C PHE A 17 23.38 16.55 14.65
N ALA A 18 22.84 15.34 14.71
CA ALA A 18 22.80 14.45 13.57
C ALA A 18 21.94 15.17 12.49
N GLN A 19 22.62 15.70 11.47
CA GLN A 19 21.95 16.17 10.26
C GLN A 19 21.26 14.95 9.65
N ALA A 20 19.93 14.97 9.61
CA ALA A 20 19.14 13.98 8.88
C ALA A 20 19.66 14.00 7.43
N THR A 21 20.25 12.90 7.00
CA THR A 21 20.67 12.73 5.60
C THR A 21 19.42 12.81 4.74
N ARG A 22 19.32 13.85 3.89
CA ARG A 22 18.24 13.94 2.92
C ARG A 22 18.35 12.72 2.01
N HIS A 23 17.28 11.93 1.92
CA HIS A 23 17.16 10.89 0.92
C HIS A 23 17.01 11.60 -0.43
N THR A 24 18.03 11.53 -1.28
CA THR A 24 18.10 12.32 -2.52
C THR A 24 17.42 11.63 -3.71
N GLN A 25 16.82 10.48 -3.50
CA GLN A 25 16.17 9.74 -4.57
C GLN A 25 14.81 10.36 -4.90
N SER A 26 14.61 10.71 -6.17
CA SER A 26 13.33 11.15 -6.71
C SER A 26 12.74 10.05 -7.59
N TYR A 27 11.44 9.84 -7.49
CA TYR A 27 10.70 8.82 -8.22
C TYR A 27 9.85 9.46 -9.32
N SER A 28 9.70 8.79 -10.46
CA SER A 28 8.78 9.23 -11.52
C SER A 28 7.40 8.65 -11.23
N PHE A 29 6.52 9.49 -10.69
CA PHE A 29 5.13 9.14 -10.42
C PHE A 29 4.26 9.64 -11.58
N GLU A 30 4.00 8.73 -12.51
CA GLU A 30 3.26 9.06 -13.73
C GLU A 30 1.90 8.39 -13.71
N PRO A 31 0.78 9.16 -13.70
CA PRO A 31 -0.54 8.61 -13.89
C PRO A 31 -0.69 8.09 -15.31
N GLU A 32 -1.48 7.06 -15.48
CA GLU A 32 -1.94 6.70 -16.81
C GLU A 32 -3.02 7.69 -17.29
N ASN A 33 -3.15 7.80 -18.59
CA ASN A 33 -4.15 8.65 -19.23
C ASN A 33 -4.91 7.82 -20.28
N ALA A 34 -5.35 6.64 -19.86
CA ALA A 34 -6.17 5.75 -20.65
C ALA A 34 -7.66 5.93 -20.29
N LYS A 35 -8.53 5.61 -21.21
CA LYS A 35 -9.94 5.44 -20.88
C LYS A 35 -10.09 4.07 -20.23
N THR A 36 -10.53 4.04 -18.99
CA THR A 36 -10.79 2.77 -18.30
C THR A 36 -11.92 2.02 -18.99
N VAL A 37 -11.66 0.76 -19.31
CA VAL A 37 -12.65 -0.15 -19.87
C VAL A 37 -13.10 -1.09 -18.76
N TRP A 38 -14.38 -1.05 -18.43
CA TRP A 38 -15.01 -1.87 -17.39
C TRP A 38 -15.41 -3.26 -17.87
N LYS A 39 -15.42 -3.43 -19.19
CA LYS A 39 -15.72 -4.68 -19.86
C LYS A 39 -14.54 -4.98 -20.77
N GLY A 40 -13.80 -6.01 -20.46
CA GLY A 40 -12.68 -6.51 -21.26
C GLY A 40 -12.98 -7.86 -21.84
N ASP A 41 -12.08 -8.37 -22.64
CA ASP A 41 -12.13 -9.74 -23.21
C ASP A 41 -11.88 -10.81 -22.15
N ILE A 42 -11.48 -10.40 -20.94
CA ILE A 42 -11.25 -11.30 -19.80
C ILE A 42 -12.57 -11.51 -19.07
N PRO A 43 -12.99 -12.76 -18.82
CA PRO A 43 -14.22 -13.05 -18.11
C PRO A 43 -14.10 -12.74 -16.62
N ILE A 44 -14.33 -11.48 -16.25
CA ILE A 44 -14.46 -11.08 -14.85
C ILE A 44 -15.75 -11.68 -14.30
N LEU A 45 -15.66 -12.36 -13.15
CA LEU A 45 -16.77 -13.13 -12.59
C LEU A 45 -17.75 -12.29 -11.75
N PHE A 46 -17.64 -10.97 -11.80
CA PHE A 46 -18.51 -10.03 -11.06
C PHE A 46 -18.52 -8.65 -11.75
N ASN A 47 -19.51 -7.84 -11.40
CA ASN A 47 -19.61 -6.47 -11.88
C ASN A 47 -18.79 -5.55 -10.97
N LEU A 48 -17.84 -4.80 -11.52
CA LEU A 48 -16.98 -3.90 -10.77
C LEU A 48 -17.79 -2.82 -10.03
N ASN A 49 -18.81 -2.23 -10.67
CA ASN A 49 -19.64 -1.20 -10.08
C ASN A 49 -20.37 -1.69 -8.85
N GLU A 50 -20.93 -2.89 -8.92
CA GLU A 50 -21.70 -3.48 -7.82
C GLU A 50 -20.83 -3.76 -6.60
N THR A 51 -19.56 -4.16 -6.83
CA THR A 51 -18.63 -4.43 -5.73
C THR A 51 -18.25 -3.18 -4.95
N GLN A 52 -18.50 -1.98 -5.50
CA GLN A 52 -18.23 -0.70 -4.83
C GLN A 52 -19.27 -0.36 -3.77
N ALA A 53 -20.47 -0.88 -3.89
CA ALA A 53 -21.54 -0.60 -2.93
C ALA A 53 -21.20 -1.07 -1.52
N GLY A 54 -21.58 -0.30 -0.51
CA GLY A 54 -21.29 -0.60 0.90
C GLY A 54 -21.87 -1.93 1.39
N SER A 55 -22.92 -2.44 0.72
CA SER A 55 -23.51 -3.75 1.02
C SER A 55 -22.59 -4.96 0.77
N TRP A 56 -21.55 -4.80 -0.05
CA TRP A 56 -20.61 -5.88 -0.34
C TRP A 56 -19.58 -6.12 0.76
N GLY A 57 -19.29 -5.10 1.60
CA GLY A 57 -18.26 -5.21 2.62
C GLY A 57 -16.85 -5.48 2.07
N GLY A 58 -15.92 -5.88 2.92
CA GLY A 58 -14.55 -6.26 2.56
C GLY A 58 -13.54 -5.12 2.66
N SER A 59 -12.55 -5.12 1.79
CA SER A 59 -11.43 -4.19 1.75
C SER A 59 -11.62 -3.15 0.65
N TYR A 60 -11.49 -1.88 1.02
CA TYR A 60 -11.37 -0.71 0.14
C TYR A 60 -10.03 -0.06 0.45
N TRP A 61 -9.09 -0.19 -0.45
CA TRP A 61 -7.71 0.11 -0.16
C TRP A 61 -7.06 0.96 -1.26
N ILE A 62 -6.23 1.91 -0.87
CA ILE A 62 -5.40 2.68 -1.80
C ILE A 62 -3.96 2.80 -1.34
N THR A 63 -3.07 2.85 -2.31
CA THR A 63 -1.79 3.55 -2.19
C THR A 63 -1.77 4.74 -3.13
N SER A 64 -1.28 5.87 -2.63
CA SER A 64 -1.11 7.06 -3.45
C SER A 64 0.35 7.48 -3.46
N TYR A 65 0.87 7.62 -4.66
CA TYR A 65 2.22 8.07 -4.97
C TYR A 65 2.10 9.51 -5.44
N VAL A 66 2.41 10.45 -4.56
CA VAL A 66 2.10 11.85 -4.82
C VAL A 66 3.32 12.74 -4.79
N THR A 67 3.37 13.67 -5.74
CA THR A 67 4.30 14.78 -5.79
C THR A 67 3.52 16.06 -5.56
N THR A 68 3.96 16.90 -4.63
CA THR A 68 3.34 18.19 -4.39
C THR A 68 3.77 19.23 -5.42
N THR A 69 3.04 20.35 -5.51
CA THR A 69 3.42 21.48 -6.34
C THR A 69 4.77 22.10 -5.94
N GLU A 70 5.28 21.76 -4.75
CA GLU A 70 6.61 22.12 -4.24
C GLU A 70 7.69 21.06 -4.55
N ASN A 71 7.34 20.02 -5.33
CA ASN A 71 8.17 18.86 -5.67
C ASN A 71 8.61 17.99 -4.48
N GLU A 72 7.88 18.01 -3.38
CA GLU A 72 8.03 17.02 -2.31
C GLU A 72 7.26 15.75 -2.64
N GLN A 73 7.82 14.59 -2.35
CA GLN A 73 7.19 13.31 -2.64
C GLN A 73 6.73 12.60 -1.38
N TYR A 74 5.51 12.07 -1.43
CA TYR A 74 4.90 11.32 -0.35
C TYR A 74 4.30 10.02 -0.86
N PHE A 75 4.35 9.02 -0.01
CA PHE A 75 3.60 7.79 -0.14
C PHE A 75 2.51 7.76 0.92
N LEU A 76 1.28 7.49 0.51
CA LEU A 76 0.11 7.42 1.38
C LEU A 76 -0.55 6.06 1.22
N VAL A 77 -0.97 5.48 2.34
CA VAL A 77 -1.86 4.31 2.38
C VAL A 77 -3.15 4.70 3.06
N SER A 78 -4.27 4.20 2.58
CA SER A 78 -5.57 4.34 3.23
C SER A 78 -6.41 3.11 2.97
N HIS A 79 -7.02 2.59 4.03
CA HIS A 79 -7.77 1.35 4.00
C HIS A 79 -9.02 1.42 4.87
N VAL A 80 -10.17 1.12 4.29
CA VAL A 80 -11.39 0.75 5.03
C VAL A 80 -11.53 -0.77 4.94
N LEU A 81 -11.48 -1.45 6.06
CA LEU A 81 -11.78 -2.86 6.16
C LEU A 81 -13.08 -3.07 6.92
N THR A 82 -13.98 -3.84 6.32
CA THR A 82 -15.26 -4.20 6.95
C THR A 82 -15.39 -5.72 7.00
N THR A 83 -15.67 -6.22 8.18
CA THR A 83 -16.00 -7.61 8.45
C THR A 83 -17.31 -7.66 9.22
N PRO A 84 -17.96 -8.83 9.40
CA PRO A 84 -19.16 -8.93 10.22
C PRO A 84 -19.00 -8.45 11.66
N SER A 85 -17.79 -8.46 12.20
CA SER A 85 -17.49 -8.13 13.59
C SER A 85 -16.74 -6.83 13.80
N VAL A 86 -16.04 -6.33 12.78
CA VAL A 86 -15.17 -5.16 12.92
C VAL A 86 -15.24 -4.31 11.65
N SER A 87 -15.31 -3.01 11.84
CA SER A 87 -15.04 -2.01 10.80
C SER A 87 -13.92 -1.10 11.27
N LEU A 88 -12.92 -0.90 10.43
CA LEU A 88 -11.78 -0.06 10.74
C LEU A 88 -11.38 0.82 9.55
N PHE A 89 -10.78 1.95 9.87
CA PHE A 89 -10.02 2.77 8.94
C PHE A 89 -8.57 2.81 9.43
N ARG A 90 -7.63 2.59 8.53
CA ARG A 90 -6.20 2.79 8.80
C ARG A 90 -5.56 3.59 7.70
N ALA A 91 -4.59 4.41 8.06
CA ALA A 91 -3.84 5.18 7.09
C ALA A 91 -2.41 5.47 7.56
N SER A 92 -1.52 5.62 6.58
CA SER A 92 -0.15 6.05 6.82
C SER A 92 0.29 7.09 5.80
N ARG A 93 1.31 7.86 6.19
CA ARG A 93 2.01 8.84 5.36
C ARG A 93 3.51 8.68 5.56
N LEU A 94 4.24 8.48 4.47
CA LEU A 94 5.69 8.51 4.43
C LEU A 94 6.16 9.69 3.55
N ASN A 95 6.96 10.59 4.09
CA ASN A 95 7.70 11.58 3.31
C ASN A 95 8.94 10.89 2.72
N LEU A 96 9.02 10.79 1.39
CA LEU A 96 10.12 10.08 0.71
C LEU A 96 11.44 10.85 0.71
N GLY A 97 11.41 12.16 1.00
CA GLY A 97 12.62 12.99 1.07
C GLY A 97 13.39 12.90 2.39
N ASN A 98 12.70 12.59 3.51
CA ASN A 98 13.32 12.51 4.84
C ASN A 98 12.95 11.26 5.63
N LEU A 99 12.11 10.38 5.05
CA LEU A 99 11.60 9.14 5.63
C LEU A 99 10.81 9.35 6.95
N GLU A 100 10.21 10.53 7.10
CA GLU A 100 9.26 10.77 8.20
C GLU A 100 7.99 9.99 7.95
N TYR A 101 7.64 9.12 8.90
CA TYR A 101 6.49 8.24 8.85
C TYR A 101 5.48 8.58 9.94
N ALA A 102 4.21 8.56 9.59
CA ALA A 102 3.11 8.70 10.52
C ALA A 102 2.00 7.73 10.14
N GLN A 103 1.29 7.21 11.14
CA GLN A 103 0.20 6.27 10.94
C GLN A 103 -0.87 6.42 12.02
N PHE A 104 -2.05 5.84 11.77
CA PHE A 104 -3.06 5.58 12.78
C PHE A 104 -4.02 4.47 12.31
N VAL A 105 -4.68 3.87 13.27
CA VAL A 105 -5.79 2.94 13.08
C VAL A 105 -6.96 3.41 13.93
N GLU A 106 -8.15 3.47 13.37
CA GLU A 106 -9.40 3.78 14.05
C GLU A 106 -10.40 2.66 13.80
N VAL A 107 -10.85 2.03 14.89
CA VAL A 107 -11.94 1.07 14.89
C VAL A 107 -13.22 1.80 15.27
N GLY A 108 -14.26 1.63 14.51
CA GLY A 108 -15.49 2.38 14.74
C GLY A 108 -16.69 1.88 13.95
N ASN A 109 -17.82 2.54 14.18
CA ASN A 109 -19.04 2.23 13.42
C ASN A 109 -18.89 2.72 11.98
N LEU A 110 -19.13 1.81 11.04
CA LEU A 110 -19.21 2.15 9.64
C LEU A 110 -20.54 2.84 9.35
N THR A 111 -20.47 4.03 8.76
CA THR A 111 -21.60 4.62 8.02
C THR A 111 -21.38 4.32 6.55
N SER A 112 -22.34 3.69 5.91
CA SER A 112 -22.25 3.35 4.49
C SER A 112 -23.59 3.57 3.79
N ASP A 113 -23.52 3.96 2.52
CA ASP A 113 -24.66 3.85 1.62
C ASP A 113 -24.75 2.40 1.10
N ARG A 114 -25.96 1.90 0.94
CA ARG A 114 -26.17 0.50 0.53
C ARG A 114 -25.80 0.29 -0.94
N ASP A 115 -26.11 1.25 -1.78
CA ASP A 115 -26.10 1.13 -3.24
C ASP A 115 -24.95 1.91 -3.89
N SER A 116 -24.23 2.73 -3.11
CA SER A 116 -23.10 3.52 -3.59
C SER A 116 -21.85 3.34 -2.74
N LEU A 117 -20.71 3.78 -3.26
CA LEU A 117 -19.48 3.92 -2.50
C LEU A 117 -19.57 5.21 -1.68
N ASP A 118 -20.06 5.12 -0.48
CA ASP A 118 -19.96 6.17 0.56
C ASP A 118 -19.74 5.49 1.91
N LEU A 119 -18.47 5.36 2.27
CA LEU A 119 -18.01 4.66 3.46
C LEU A 119 -17.31 5.62 4.39
N LYS A 120 -17.76 5.68 5.64
CA LYS A 120 -17.16 6.54 6.66
C LYS A 120 -17.00 5.80 7.99
N ILE A 121 -15.83 5.96 8.58
CA ILE A 121 -15.54 5.61 9.97
C ILE A 121 -14.98 6.89 10.60
N GLY A 122 -15.72 7.44 11.57
CA GLY A 122 -15.39 8.74 12.13
C GLY A 122 -15.33 9.85 11.08
N GLN A 123 -14.16 10.45 10.90
CA GLN A 123 -13.94 11.53 9.92
C GLN A 123 -13.07 11.07 8.73
N HIS A 124 -13.12 9.79 8.39
CA HIS A 124 -12.28 9.15 7.37
C HIS A 124 -13.14 8.30 6.47
N GLY A 125 -12.69 8.05 5.23
CA GLY A 125 -13.44 7.17 4.35
C GLY A 125 -13.15 7.30 2.88
N PHE A 126 -14.06 6.65 2.12
CA PHE A 126 -14.09 6.64 0.66
C PHE A 126 -15.47 7.06 0.18
N GLN A 127 -15.52 7.81 -0.91
CA GLN A 127 -16.77 8.31 -1.49
C GLN A 127 -16.67 8.37 -3.00
N ALA A 128 -17.63 7.78 -3.72
CA ALA A 128 -17.75 8.02 -5.15
C ALA A 128 -18.19 9.47 -5.40
N LEU A 129 -17.59 10.08 -6.40
CA LEU A 129 -17.93 11.40 -6.91
C LEU A 129 -18.59 11.35 -8.30
N SER A 130 -18.77 10.14 -8.83
CA SER A 130 -19.43 9.86 -10.10
C SER A 130 -20.59 8.88 -9.91
N ASP A 131 -21.60 8.98 -10.75
CA ASP A 131 -22.83 8.17 -10.68
C ASP A 131 -22.58 6.68 -10.94
N ASP A 132 -21.47 6.33 -11.59
CA ASP A 132 -21.09 4.95 -11.88
C ASP A 132 -20.32 4.26 -10.73
N ASN A 133 -20.13 4.93 -9.62
CA ASN A 133 -19.34 4.48 -8.46
C ASN A 133 -17.85 4.20 -8.73
N LEU A 134 -17.33 4.48 -9.93
CA LEU A 134 -16.00 4.04 -10.37
C LEU A 134 -15.13 5.14 -10.96
N SER A 135 -15.69 5.97 -11.84
CA SER A 135 -14.90 6.89 -12.67
C SER A 135 -14.18 7.95 -11.86
N LYS A 136 -14.74 8.34 -10.73
CA LYS A 136 -14.13 9.35 -9.84
C LYS A 136 -14.45 9.06 -8.39
N THR A 137 -13.41 8.98 -7.59
CA THR A 137 -13.52 8.63 -6.16
C THR A 137 -12.71 9.59 -5.32
N ARG A 138 -13.19 9.84 -4.12
CA ARG A 138 -12.50 10.57 -3.06
C ARG A 138 -12.09 9.62 -1.95
N ALA A 139 -10.85 9.76 -1.47
CA ALA A 139 -10.36 9.17 -0.23
C ALA A 139 -9.93 10.30 0.71
N PHE A 140 -10.35 10.26 1.96
CA PHE A 140 -10.08 11.35 2.88
C PHE A 140 -9.82 10.86 4.31
N SER A 141 -8.98 11.62 4.99
CA SER A 141 -8.68 11.45 6.41
C SER A 141 -8.49 12.81 7.08
N LYS A 142 -9.11 13.02 8.24
CA LYS A 142 -8.94 14.21 9.08
C LYS A 142 -8.18 13.93 10.38
N HIS A 143 -7.49 12.80 10.46
CA HIS A 143 -6.70 12.50 11.65
C HIS A 143 -5.49 13.43 11.77
N LYS A 144 -5.14 13.84 13.01
CA LYS A 144 -4.05 14.79 13.25
C LYS A 144 -2.67 14.36 12.72
N ASN A 145 -2.40 13.04 12.68
CA ASN A 145 -1.12 12.51 12.22
C ASN A 145 -1.10 12.29 10.69
N VAL A 146 -2.24 11.88 10.12
CA VAL A 146 -2.36 11.56 8.69
C VAL A 146 -3.62 12.21 8.16
N ASN A 147 -3.47 13.41 7.61
CA ASN A 147 -4.56 14.22 7.09
C ASN A 147 -4.38 14.45 5.60
N PHE A 148 -5.38 14.08 4.83
CA PHE A 148 -5.41 14.26 3.39
C PHE A 148 -6.85 14.27 2.85
N ASP A 149 -7.01 14.82 1.68
CA ASP A 149 -8.23 14.79 0.88
C ASP A 149 -7.82 14.64 -0.58
N LEU A 150 -7.95 13.42 -1.08
CA LEU A 150 -7.53 13.02 -2.41
C LEU A 150 -8.74 12.71 -3.27
N THR A 151 -8.69 13.14 -4.52
CA THR A 151 -9.61 12.71 -5.55
C THR A 151 -8.81 11.99 -6.62
N TYR A 152 -9.23 10.81 -7.02
CA TYR A 152 -8.61 10.07 -8.11
C TYR A 152 -9.62 9.69 -9.19
N GLU A 153 -9.15 9.76 -10.42
CA GLU A 153 -9.93 9.46 -11.63
C GLU A 153 -9.45 8.15 -12.23
N ALA A 154 -10.38 7.30 -12.63
CA ALA A 154 -10.08 6.04 -13.29
C ALA A 154 -9.54 6.27 -14.71
N THR A 155 -8.25 6.54 -14.80
CA THR A 155 -7.50 6.80 -16.05
C THR A 155 -6.58 5.64 -16.42
N THR A 156 -6.88 4.44 -15.94
CA THR A 156 -6.07 3.23 -16.07
C THR A 156 -6.97 2.03 -16.32
N GLN A 157 -6.45 1.02 -17.04
CA GLN A 157 -7.20 -0.22 -17.21
C GLN A 157 -7.30 -1.00 -15.91
N ALA A 158 -8.44 -1.63 -15.68
CA ALA A 158 -8.63 -2.50 -14.53
C ALA A 158 -7.68 -3.71 -14.59
N LEU A 159 -7.23 -4.14 -13.41
CA LEU A 159 -6.41 -5.33 -13.22
C LEU A 159 -7.19 -6.31 -12.33
N PRO A 160 -7.93 -7.27 -12.90
CA PRO A 160 -8.52 -8.35 -12.13
C PRO A 160 -7.44 -9.34 -11.70
N ASN A 161 -7.29 -9.54 -10.39
CA ASN A 161 -6.28 -10.45 -9.85
C ASN A 161 -6.55 -11.91 -10.29
N ALA A 162 -5.49 -12.67 -10.51
CA ALA A 162 -5.55 -14.03 -11.06
C ALA A 162 -6.28 -14.12 -12.42
N GLY A 163 -6.35 -13.02 -13.18
CA GLY A 163 -6.95 -12.96 -14.50
C GLY A 163 -8.48 -12.84 -14.51
N SER A 164 -9.17 -13.59 -13.66
CA SER A 164 -10.64 -13.57 -13.56
C SER A 164 -11.17 -12.73 -12.41
N GLY A 165 -10.29 -12.18 -11.59
CA GLY A 165 -10.63 -11.48 -10.37
C GLY A 165 -10.98 -12.38 -9.19
N ARG A 166 -10.88 -13.72 -9.33
CA ARG A 166 -11.10 -14.67 -8.21
C ARG A 166 -9.94 -15.62 -8.07
N PHE A 167 -9.55 -15.87 -6.83
CA PHE A 167 -8.50 -16.84 -6.50
C PHE A 167 -8.69 -17.43 -5.10
N GLN A 168 -7.97 -18.49 -4.83
CA GLN A 168 -7.97 -19.12 -3.52
C GLN A 168 -7.14 -18.31 -2.54
N PHE A 169 -7.73 -18.01 -1.37
CA PHE A 169 -7.16 -17.20 -0.32
C PHE A 169 -7.26 -17.95 1.02
N GLY A 170 -6.21 -18.69 1.35
CA GLY A 170 -6.23 -19.63 2.46
C GLY A 170 -7.29 -20.72 2.26
N PRO A 171 -8.14 -21.00 3.27
CA PRO A 171 -9.17 -22.05 3.19
C PRO A 171 -10.38 -21.67 2.34
N GLY A 172 -10.51 -20.40 1.96
CA GLY A 172 -11.62 -19.88 1.17
C GLY A 172 -11.21 -19.27 -0.16
N THR A 173 -12.12 -18.52 -0.78
CA THR A 173 -11.88 -17.76 -2.00
C THR A 173 -12.09 -16.28 -1.75
N THR A 174 -11.35 -15.47 -2.47
CA THR A 174 -11.53 -14.02 -2.54
C THR A 174 -11.77 -13.59 -3.97
N TRP A 175 -12.37 -12.44 -4.13
CA TRP A 175 -12.34 -11.69 -5.39
C TRP A 175 -11.58 -10.38 -5.15
N GLU A 176 -10.85 -9.94 -6.15
CA GLU A 176 -10.04 -8.74 -6.06
C GLU A 176 -9.78 -8.16 -7.44
N TRP A 177 -9.85 -6.83 -7.53
CA TRP A 177 -9.51 -6.07 -8.72
C TRP A 177 -8.90 -4.73 -8.32
N ALA A 178 -8.09 -4.18 -9.20
CA ALA A 178 -7.41 -2.93 -8.97
C ALA A 178 -7.54 -1.95 -10.14
N LEU A 179 -7.36 -0.66 -9.83
CA LEU A 179 -7.09 0.43 -10.77
C LEU A 179 -5.68 0.95 -10.50
N PRO A 180 -4.67 0.49 -11.26
CA PRO A 180 -3.26 0.62 -10.86
C PRO A 180 -2.65 2.02 -10.93
N SER A 181 -3.23 2.97 -11.67
CA SER A 181 -2.54 4.23 -11.96
C SER A 181 -3.50 5.38 -12.23
N CYS A 182 -4.47 5.54 -11.34
CA CYS A 182 -5.48 6.59 -11.38
C CYS A 182 -4.87 7.97 -11.20
N LYS A 183 -5.16 8.92 -12.08
CA LYS A 183 -4.73 10.30 -11.94
C LYS A 183 -5.28 10.89 -10.64
N THR A 184 -4.40 11.48 -9.83
CA THR A 184 -4.72 11.90 -8.47
C THR A 184 -4.48 13.38 -8.27
N ASP A 185 -5.45 14.05 -7.65
CA ASP A 185 -5.43 15.45 -7.26
C ASP A 185 -5.84 15.60 -5.79
N GLY A 186 -5.71 16.79 -5.24
CA GLY A 186 -6.12 17.11 -3.88
C GLY A 186 -5.00 17.70 -3.03
N HIS A 187 -4.98 17.32 -1.76
CA HIS A 187 -3.97 17.85 -0.83
C HIS A 187 -3.70 16.88 0.33
N LEU A 188 -2.57 17.08 0.96
CA LEU A 188 -2.21 16.48 2.25
C LEU A 188 -1.77 17.57 3.24
N VAL A 189 -1.75 17.23 4.52
CA VAL A 189 -1.18 18.06 5.58
C VAL A 189 0.15 17.46 6.00
N LYS A 190 1.22 18.29 5.93
CA LYS A 190 2.57 17.92 6.34
C LYS A 190 2.65 17.78 7.86
N ALA A 191 3.72 17.19 8.38
CA ALA A 191 3.94 17.06 9.84
C ALA A 191 3.95 18.39 10.60
N ASN A 192 4.40 19.44 9.95
CA ASN A 192 4.39 20.81 10.53
C ASN A 192 3.03 21.51 10.47
N GLY A 193 1.97 20.82 9.99
CA GLY A 193 0.62 21.35 9.85
C GLY A 193 0.37 22.14 8.56
N ALA A 194 1.38 22.34 7.72
CA ALA A 194 1.20 23.05 6.46
C ALA A 194 0.46 22.17 5.43
N LYS A 195 -0.49 22.77 4.72
CA LYS A 195 -1.20 22.12 3.61
C LYS A 195 -0.31 22.11 2.37
N ALA A 196 -0.20 20.94 1.73
CA ALA A 196 0.53 20.75 0.48
C ALA A 196 -0.43 20.32 -0.63
N THR A 197 -0.46 21.04 -1.72
CA THR A 197 -1.28 20.74 -2.90
C THR A 197 -0.56 19.70 -3.77
N ILE A 198 -1.31 18.75 -4.30
CA ILE A 198 -0.79 17.69 -5.16
C ILE A 198 -0.71 18.17 -6.61
N ASP A 199 0.37 17.81 -7.31
CA ASP A 199 0.52 17.97 -8.75
C ASP A 199 -0.08 16.75 -9.46
N PRO A 200 -1.24 16.85 -10.12
CA PRO A 200 -1.91 15.70 -10.71
C PRO A 200 -1.20 15.14 -11.96
N LYS A 201 -0.21 15.83 -12.48
CA LYS A 201 0.64 15.33 -13.59
C LYS A 201 1.75 14.39 -13.10
N LYS A 202 2.05 14.46 -11.80
CA LYS A 202 3.12 13.71 -11.13
C LYS A 202 2.60 12.93 -9.94
N SER A 203 1.34 12.48 -10.02
CA SER A 203 0.71 11.79 -8.89
C SER A 203 -0.32 10.81 -9.39
N PHE A 204 -0.31 9.61 -8.81
CA PHE A 204 -1.31 8.61 -9.10
C PHE A 204 -1.67 7.81 -7.85
N THR A 205 -2.84 7.18 -7.89
CA THR A 205 -3.35 6.25 -6.90
C THR A 205 -3.55 4.87 -7.53
N TRP A 206 -3.06 3.85 -6.86
CA TRP A 206 -3.54 2.49 -7.03
C TRP A 206 -4.72 2.29 -6.10
N TYR A 207 -5.87 1.99 -6.65
CA TYR A 207 -7.05 1.61 -5.90
C TYR A 207 -7.22 0.10 -5.99
N ASP A 208 -7.46 -0.53 -4.86
CA ASP A 208 -7.69 -1.96 -4.75
C ASP A 208 -9.01 -2.24 -4.03
N ARG A 209 -9.74 -3.21 -4.52
CA ARG A 209 -11.03 -3.62 -4.02
C ARG A 209 -11.09 -5.12 -3.88
N GLN A 210 -11.18 -5.58 -2.65
CA GLN A 210 -11.20 -7.01 -2.32
C GLN A 210 -12.38 -7.37 -1.44
N GLY A 211 -12.93 -8.56 -1.65
CA GLY A 211 -13.98 -9.15 -0.83
C GLY A 211 -14.07 -10.64 -1.07
N GLY A 212 -14.94 -11.33 -0.37
CA GLY A 212 -15.08 -12.76 -0.54
C GLY A 212 -16.14 -13.35 0.35
N ASP A 213 -16.46 -14.61 0.05
CA ASP A 213 -17.54 -15.34 0.72
C ASP A 213 -17.16 -15.77 2.15
N ASN A 214 -15.87 -15.70 2.44
CA ASN A 214 -15.39 -16.01 3.78
C ASN A 214 -14.04 -15.32 4.05
N PRO A 215 -14.02 -14.23 4.81
CA PRO A 215 -12.79 -13.56 5.23
C PRO A 215 -12.08 -14.37 6.33
N GLN A 216 -12.17 -15.68 6.29
CA GLN A 216 -11.32 -16.52 7.12
C GLN A 216 -9.89 -16.19 6.76
N THR A 217 -9.26 -15.47 7.64
CA THR A 217 -7.87 -15.07 7.49
C THR A 217 -7.05 -16.28 7.04
N PRO A 218 -6.44 -16.19 5.85
CA PRO A 218 -5.45 -17.18 5.44
C PRO A 218 -4.35 -17.21 6.49
N GLY A 219 -3.43 -18.13 6.37
CA GLY A 219 -2.18 -18.08 7.11
C GLY A 219 -1.41 -16.78 6.88
N ASN A 220 -0.13 -16.87 6.81
CA ASN A 220 0.72 -15.72 6.46
C ASN A 220 0.61 -15.42 4.98
N TRP A 221 0.60 -14.14 4.63
CA TRP A 221 0.72 -13.73 3.24
C TRP A 221 1.55 -12.47 3.09
N THR A 222 2.15 -12.33 1.92
CA THR A 222 2.84 -11.13 1.49
C THR A 222 2.32 -10.76 0.11
N TRP A 223 1.93 -9.51 -0.05
CA TRP A 223 1.52 -8.97 -1.33
C TRP A 223 2.45 -7.83 -1.75
N PHE A 224 2.69 -7.74 -3.05
CA PHE A 224 3.44 -6.64 -3.64
C PHE A 224 2.64 -6.03 -4.77
N GLN A 225 2.63 -4.72 -4.80
CA GLN A 225 2.27 -3.93 -5.95
C GLN A 225 3.54 -3.29 -6.48
N LEU A 226 3.88 -3.56 -7.75
CA LEU A 226 5.11 -3.03 -8.34
C LEU A 226 4.80 -2.27 -9.63
N HIS A 227 5.46 -1.12 -9.79
CA HIS A 227 5.46 -0.31 -11.00
C HIS A 227 6.81 -0.41 -11.68
N VAL A 228 6.82 -0.66 -12.99
CA VAL A 228 8.04 -0.63 -13.80
C VAL A 228 8.07 0.70 -14.55
N PRO A 229 8.81 1.70 -14.05
CA PRO A 229 8.87 3.04 -14.65
C PRO A 229 9.20 3.02 -16.14
N SER A 230 8.69 3.99 -16.89
CA SER A 230 8.86 4.09 -18.34
C SER A 230 8.28 2.93 -19.14
N THR A 231 7.39 2.15 -18.53
CA THR A 231 6.60 1.09 -19.15
C THR A 231 5.16 1.16 -18.66
N SER A 232 4.26 0.43 -19.31
CA SER A 232 2.89 0.24 -18.83
C SER A 232 2.75 -0.92 -17.84
N TYR A 233 3.83 -1.67 -17.56
CA TYR A 233 3.76 -2.82 -16.67
C TYR A 233 3.38 -2.45 -15.24
N LYS A 234 2.30 -3.09 -14.77
CA LYS A 234 1.80 -3.05 -13.40
C LYS A 234 1.67 -4.48 -12.90
N LEU A 235 2.21 -4.77 -11.74
CA LEU A 235 2.23 -6.10 -11.17
C LEU A 235 1.50 -6.11 -9.83
N SER A 236 0.54 -7.02 -9.68
CA SER A 236 -0.01 -7.44 -8.39
C SER A 236 0.48 -8.85 -8.12
N ILE A 237 1.16 -9.05 -7.00
CA ILE A 237 1.89 -10.30 -6.71
C ILE A 237 1.46 -10.81 -5.35
N TRP A 238 0.81 -11.96 -5.34
CA TRP A 238 0.35 -12.64 -4.14
C TRP A 238 1.27 -13.81 -3.79
N THR A 239 1.66 -13.87 -2.53
CA THR A 239 2.35 -15.03 -1.94
C THR A 239 1.61 -15.42 -0.67
N ILE A 240 0.80 -16.47 -0.76
CA ILE A 240 -0.07 -16.95 0.30
C ILE A 240 0.44 -18.32 0.73
N ASP A 241 0.94 -18.40 1.94
CA ASP A 241 1.48 -19.64 2.50
C ASP A 241 0.59 -20.08 3.68
N ASP A 242 -0.22 -21.10 3.49
CA ASP A 242 -1.04 -21.69 4.53
C ASP A 242 -0.47 -23.05 4.96
N GLU A 243 0.27 -23.03 6.06
CA GLU A 243 0.88 -24.24 6.62
C GLU A 243 -0.14 -25.29 7.08
N LYS A 244 -1.36 -24.86 7.48
CA LYS A 244 -2.39 -25.79 7.97
C LYS A 244 -2.99 -26.63 6.85
N THR A 245 -3.15 -26.03 5.67
CA THR A 245 -3.68 -26.72 4.49
C THR A 245 -2.59 -27.25 3.57
N GLY A 246 -1.35 -26.83 3.78
CA GLY A 246 -0.23 -27.09 2.88
C GLY A 246 -0.36 -26.33 1.56
N GLN A 247 -1.18 -25.28 1.51
CA GLN A 247 -1.38 -24.48 0.32
C GLN A 247 -0.31 -23.41 0.18
N PHE A 248 0.26 -23.36 -1.01
CA PHE A 248 1.18 -22.32 -1.42
C PHE A 248 0.67 -21.70 -2.72
N ASN A 249 -0.04 -20.58 -2.60
CA ASN A 249 -0.49 -19.80 -3.74
C ASN A 249 0.46 -18.64 -3.98
N ARG A 250 1.28 -18.74 -5.03
CA ARG A 250 2.27 -17.73 -5.38
C ARG A 250 2.16 -17.38 -6.86
N PHE A 251 1.52 -16.26 -7.15
CA PHE A 251 1.30 -15.82 -8.52
C PHE A 251 1.43 -14.30 -8.65
N ALA A 252 1.77 -13.87 -9.85
CA ALA A 252 1.72 -12.48 -10.27
C ALA A 252 0.63 -12.31 -11.33
N THR A 253 -0.17 -11.26 -11.17
CA THR A 253 -1.00 -10.74 -12.25
C THR A 253 -0.25 -9.56 -12.83
N VAL A 254 0.17 -9.71 -14.07
CA VAL A 254 0.94 -8.71 -14.80
C VAL A 254 0.06 -8.11 -15.88
N ARG A 255 -0.14 -6.81 -15.80
CA ARG A 255 -0.75 -6.05 -16.89
C ARG A 255 0.37 -5.35 -17.66
N GLY A 256 0.41 -5.56 -18.96
CA GLY A 256 1.44 -5.05 -19.88
C GLY A 256 0.93 -4.00 -20.86
N ASP A 257 1.72 -3.76 -21.88
CA ASP A 257 1.36 -2.94 -23.03
C ASP A 257 0.19 -3.57 -23.80
N GLY A 258 -0.74 -2.75 -24.29
CA GLY A 258 -1.85 -3.23 -25.11
C GLY A 258 -2.93 -4.02 -24.36
N GLU A 259 -3.05 -3.81 -23.03
CA GLU A 259 -4.08 -4.44 -22.18
C GLU A 259 -3.88 -5.94 -21.93
N GLU A 260 -2.76 -6.51 -22.35
CA GLU A 260 -2.46 -7.90 -22.06
C GLU A 260 -2.37 -8.15 -20.55
N LEU A 261 -3.16 -9.13 -20.09
CA LEU A 261 -3.13 -9.60 -18.73
C LEU A 261 -2.53 -11.01 -18.69
N GLN A 262 -1.50 -11.19 -17.89
CA GLN A 262 -0.84 -12.47 -17.70
C GLN A 262 -0.91 -12.89 -16.23
N VAL A 263 -1.15 -14.17 -15.99
CA VAL A 263 -1.06 -14.78 -14.66
C VAL A 263 0.11 -15.75 -14.66
N LEU A 264 1.11 -15.45 -13.86
CA LEU A 264 2.41 -16.12 -13.93
C LEU A 264 2.82 -16.68 -12.56
N PRO A 265 3.43 -17.86 -12.49
CA PRO A 265 3.97 -18.39 -11.24
C PRO A 265 5.09 -17.51 -10.68
N VAL A 266 5.17 -17.50 -9.36
CA VAL A 266 6.17 -16.71 -8.63
C VAL A 266 7.03 -17.59 -7.73
N THR A 267 8.36 -17.39 -7.79
CA THR A 267 9.28 -17.84 -6.76
C THR A 267 9.54 -16.66 -5.81
N PHE A 268 9.32 -16.88 -4.53
CA PHE A 268 9.41 -15.86 -3.49
C PHE A 268 10.36 -16.32 -2.37
N LYS A 269 11.31 -15.47 -2.03
CA LYS A 269 12.28 -15.74 -0.97
C LYS A 269 12.49 -14.48 -0.12
N PRO A 270 11.91 -14.41 1.09
CA PRO A 270 12.21 -13.35 2.05
C PRO A 270 13.65 -13.49 2.57
N ASP A 271 14.30 -12.36 2.78
CA ASP A 271 15.64 -12.28 3.33
C ASP A 271 15.59 -11.67 4.74
N TYR A 272 15.89 -12.45 5.75
CA TYR A 272 15.85 -12.05 7.15
C TYR A 272 17.19 -11.50 7.68
N THR A 273 18.11 -11.13 6.80
CA THR A 273 19.36 -10.45 7.23
C THR A 273 19.09 -9.03 7.72
N ARG A 274 18.07 -8.38 7.18
CA ARG A 274 17.58 -7.09 7.62
C ARG A 274 16.10 -7.22 7.96
N THR A 275 15.72 -6.90 9.20
CA THR A 275 14.38 -7.15 9.73
C THR A 275 13.85 -5.96 10.53
N PHE A 276 12.54 -5.96 10.73
CA PHE A 276 11.85 -5.07 11.66
C PHE A 276 10.99 -5.89 12.63
N GLN A 277 11.18 -5.64 13.93
CA GLN A 277 10.37 -6.25 14.98
C GLN A 277 9.05 -5.49 15.11
N SER A 278 7.92 -6.19 14.98
CA SER A 278 6.59 -5.59 15.13
C SER A 278 6.42 -4.89 16.48
N HIS A 279 5.78 -3.74 16.47
CA HIS A 279 5.36 -3.05 17.69
C HIS A 279 4.20 -3.77 18.40
N ALA A 280 3.39 -4.51 17.66
CA ALA A 280 2.23 -5.19 18.20
C ALA A 280 2.57 -6.53 18.85
N SER A 281 3.64 -7.19 18.42
CA SER A 281 4.04 -8.51 18.95
C SER A 281 5.53 -8.78 18.81
N SER A 282 6.15 -9.21 19.91
CA SER A 282 7.56 -9.66 19.87
C SER A 282 7.76 -10.98 19.11
N LYS A 283 6.70 -11.66 18.73
CA LYS A 283 6.75 -12.91 17.94
C LYS A 283 6.73 -12.65 16.43
N ILE A 284 6.43 -11.41 16.00
CA ILE A 284 6.34 -11.04 14.60
C ILE A 284 7.58 -10.26 14.19
N VAL A 285 8.30 -10.80 13.22
CA VAL A 285 9.48 -10.18 12.63
C VAL A 285 9.27 -10.08 11.12
N TYR A 286 9.24 -8.88 10.61
CA TYR A 286 9.08 -8.62 9.17
C TYR A 286 10.45 -8.64 8.49
N PRO A 287 10.64 -9.38 7.39
CA PRO A 287 11.79 -9.18 6.51
C PRO A 287 11.67 -7.82 5.83
N LEU A 288 12.80 -7.21 5.50
CA LEU A 288 12.85 -5.92 4.81
C LEU A 288 13.41 -6.02 3.38
N ASP A 289 13.81 -7.21 2.98
CA ASP A 289 14.35 -7.50 1.66
C ASP A 289 13.81 -8.83 1.13
N TRP A 290 13.61 -8.91 -0.20
CA TRP A 290 13.06 -10.10 -0.85
C TRP A 290 13.70 -10.32 -2.21
N ASP A 291 13.94 -11.59 -2.56
CA ASP A 291 14.21 -12.03 -3.92
C ASP A 291 12.92 -12.62 -4.51
N LEU A 292 12.51 -12.13 -5.67
CA LEU A 292 11.29 -12.52 -6.34
C LEU A 292 11.55 -12.77 -7.82
N VAL A 293 11.05 -13.90 -8.33
CA VAL A 293 11.09 -14.25 -9.75
C VAL A 293 9.68 -14.50 -10.25
N VAL A 294 9.25 -13.73 -11.24
CA VAL A 294 8.01 -13.96 -11.99
C VAL A 294 8.37 -14.73 -13.25
N ALA A 295 7.90 -15.98 -13.33
CA ALA A 295 8.32 -16.92 -14.36
C ALA A 295 8.00 -16.40 -15.78
N GLY A 296 9.01 -16.41 -16.67
CA GLY A 296 8.85 -15.92 -18.04
C GLY A 296 8.80 -14.39 -18.19
N PHE A 297 8.74 -13.63 -17.10
CA PHE A 297 8.62 -12.18 -17.13
C PHE A 297 9.88 -11.47 -16.58
N GLY A 298 10.28 -11.73 -15.33
CA GLY A 298 11.38 -11.02 -14.74
C GLY A 298 11.80 -11.46 -13.34
N SER A 299 12.84 -10.81 -12.83
CA SER A 299 13.35 -11.02 -11.47
C SER A 299 13.59 -9.69 -10.77
N PHE A 300 13.35 -9.65 -9.46
CA PHE A 300 13.39 -8.43 -8.66
C PHE A 300 14.07 -8.70 -7.32
N ARG A 301 15.02 -7.84 -6.96
CA ARG A 301 15.51 -7.70 -5.59
C ARG A 301 14.80 -6.48 -4.99
N ILE A 302 13.90 -6.72 -4.06
CA ILE A 302 13.01 -5.71 -3.46
C ILE A 302 13.55 -5.34 -2.08
N SER A 303 13.46 -4.07 -1.70
CA SER A 303 13.92 -3.56 -0.41
C SER A 303 12.96 -2.50 0.15
N SER A 304 12.59 -2.61 1.42
CA SER A 304 11.91 -1.54 2.16
C SER A 304 12.84 -0.35 2.36
N VAL A 305 12.37 0.85 2.01
CA VAL A 305 13.16 2.10 2.14
C VAL A 305 13.29 2.56 3.59
N LYS A 306 12.34 2.16 4.43
CA LYS A 306 12.31 2.43 5.88
C LYS A 306 11.87 1.17 6.61
N ALA A 307 12.54 0.84 7.72
CA ALA A 307 12.23 -0.37 8.47
C ALA A 307 10.85 -0.33 9.11
N ASP A 308 10.53 0.74 9.82
CA ASP A 308 9.25 0.93 10.50
C ASP A 308 8.23 1.59 9.57
N GLN A 309 7.38 0.76 8.97
CA GLN A 309 6.22 1.15 8.18
C GLN A 309 4.98 0.33 8.57
N GLU A 310 4.94 -0.09 9.84
CA GLU A 310 3.80 -0.83 10.38
C GLU A 310 2.69 0.15 10.79
N MET A 311 1.45 -0.17 10.42
CA MET A 311 0.25 0.45 10.98
C MET A 311 -0.22 -0.42 12.14
N VAL A 312 -0.19 0.13 13.35
CA VAL A 312 -0.40 -0.64 14.58
C VAL A 312 -1.78 -0.36 15.13
N GLY A 313 -2.60 -1.41 15.19
CA GLY A 313 -3.87 -1.44 15.90
C GLY A 313 -3.77 -2.21 17.24
N THR A 314 -4.92 -2.51 17.82
CA THR A 314 -5.01 -3.23 19.09
C THR A 314 -5.11 -4.74 18.91
N SER A 315 -5.30 -5.21 17.68
CA SER A 315 -5.40 -6.61 17.31
C SER A 315 -4.63 -6.93 16.04
N SER A 316 -4.46 -8.21 15.72
CA SER A 316 -3.80 -8.66 14.50
C SER A 316 -4.54 -8.23 13.23
N LEU A 317 -5.88 -8.22 13.27
CA LEU A 317 -6.69 -7.78 12.13
C LEU A 317 -6.53 -6.27 11.85
N GLU A 318 -6.25 -5.51 12.88
CA GLU A 318 -6.06 -4.06 12.80
C GLU A 318 -4.65 -3.68 12.37
N THR A 319 -3.66 -4.55 12.62
CA THR A 319 -2.25 -4.30 12.37
C THR A 319 -1.82 -4.87 11.02
N ALA A 320 -1.07 -4.08 10.25
CA ALA A 320 -0.44 -4.53 9.02
C ALA A 320 0.89 -3.79 8.78
N TYR A 321 1.86 -4.48 8.19
CA TYR A 321 3.04 -3.84 7.65
C TYR A 321 2.76 -3.47 6.19
N GLU A 322 2.71 -2.19 5.89
CA GLU A 322 2.42 -1.67 4.55
C GLU A 322 3.49 -0.63 4.17
N GLY A 323 4.56 -1.10 3.53
CA GLY A 323 5.77 -0.35 3.33
C GLY A 323 6.07 0.01 1.88
N PHE A 324 6.43 1.28 1.63
CA PHE A 324 7.04 1.68 0.36
C PHE A 324 8.34 0.91 0.15
N VAL A 325 8.45 0.31 -1.02
CA VAL A 325 9.63 -0.45 -1.44
C VAL A 325 10.22 0.10 -2.73
N THR A 326 11.52 -0.13 -2.89
CA THR A 326 12.20 0.00 -4.17
C THR A 326 12.72 -1.36 -4.61
N TYR A 327 13.00 -1.49 -5.89
CA TYR A 327 13.62 -2.70 -6.40
C TYR A 327 14.61 -2.40 -7.52
N THR A 328 15.54 -3.33 -7.70
CA THR A 328 16.35 -3.49 -8.90
C THR A 328 16.11 -4.87 -9.47
N GLY A 329 16.17 -5.00 -10.81
CA GLY A 329 15.85 -6.29 -11.41
C GLY A 329 16.09 -6.38 -12.91
N ARG A 330 15.40 -7.35 -13.51
CA ARG A 330 15.37 -7.55 -14.97
C ARG A 330 13.95 -7.88 -15.43
N VAL A 331 13.52 -7.26 -16.51
CA VAL A 331 12.28 -7.58 -17.22
C VAL A 331 12.60 -7.79 -18.69
N GLY A 332 12.21 -8.92 -19.26
CA GLY A 332 12.57 -9.27 -20.63
C GLY A 332 14.09 -9.20 -20.91
N GLY A 333 14.92 -9.54 -19.93
CA GLY A 333 16.38 -9.47 -20.01
C GLY A 333 16.99 -8.06 -19.80
N LYS A 334 16.20 -7.00 -19.86
CA LYS A 334 16.67 -5.61 -19.64
C LYS A 334 16.72 -5.28 -18.14
N LYS A 335 17.74 -4.54 -17.72
CA LYS A 335 17.81 -4.01 -16.35
C LYS A 335 16.69 -3.00 -16.12
N VAL A 336 16.06 -3.10 -14.97
CA VAL A 336 15.01 -2.19 -14.50
C VAL A 336 15.25 -1.85 -13.03
N ASP A 337 14.81 -0.67 -12.66
CA ASP A 337 14.61 -0.26 -11.27
C ASP A 337 13.23 0.38 -11.15
N GLY A 338 12.66 0.33 -9.95
CA GLY A 338 11.33 0.86 -9.75
C GLY A 338 10.94 0.85 -8.28
N PHE A 339 9.66 1.02 -8.06
CA PHE A 339 9.09 1.16 -6.74
C PHE A 339 7.74 0.46 -6.64
N GLY A 340 7.24 0.42 -5.43
CA GLY A 340 5.94 -0.15 -5.14
C GLY A 340 5.64 -0.15 -3.66
N ILE A 341 4.81 -1.08 -3.25
CA ILE A 341 4.52 -1.40 -1.86
C ILE A 341 4.72 -2.88 -1.61
N VAL A 342 5.04 -3.22 -0.38
CA VAL A 342 4.83 -4.53 0.21
C VAL A 342 3.77 -4.43 1.29
N GLU A 343 2.80 -5.33 1.29
CA GLU A 343 1.88 -5.56 2.40
C GLU A 343 2.15 -6.95 2.99
N ILE A 344 2.32 -7.02 4.31
CA ILE A 344 2.58 -8.27 5.02
C ILE A 344 1.55 -8.43 6.12
N PHE A 345 0.85 -9.55 6.07
CA PHE A 345 0.01 -10.01 7.15
C PHE A 345 0.61 -11.28 7.76
N SER A 346 0.87 -11.23 9.06
CA SER A 346 1.36 -12.38 9.80
C SER A 346 0.33 -12.81 10.83
N LYS A 347 -0.10 -14.06 10.72
CA LYS A 347 -1.03 -14.68 11.66
C LYS A 347 -0.35 -15.26 12.89
N GLN A 348 0.97 -15.14 13.02
CA GLN A 348 1.62 -15.64 14.24
C GLN A 348 0.91 -15.01 15.43
N SER A 349 0.20 -15.90 16.08
CA SER A 349 -0.79 -15.67 17.11
C SER A 349 -0.46 -14.47 18.00
N TYR A 350 -1.18 -13.39 17.78
CA TYR A 350 -1.31 -12.32 18.77
C TYR A 350 -1.97 -12.83 20.06
N PHE A 351 -2.39 -14.11 20.10
CA PHE A 351 -3.33 -14.67 21.04
C PHE A 351 -2.85 -15.96 21.73
N GLU A 352 -1.55 -16.20 21.84
CA GLU A 352 -1.00 -17.17 22.78
C GLU A 352 -0.41 -16.48 24.00
#